data_545df5679dd8f301e1ea1a9f923069d6
#
_entry.id   545df5679dd8f301e1ea1a9f923069d6
#
_cell.length_a   1.000
_cell.length_b   1.000
_cell.length_c   1.000
_cell.angle_alpha   90.00
_cell.angle_beta   90.00
_cell.angle_gamma   90.00
#
_symmetry.space_group_name_H-M   'P 1'
#
loop_
_entity.id
_entity.type
_entity.pdbx_description
1 polymer ?
#
loop_
_entity_poly.entity_id
_entity_poly.type
_entity_poly.pdbx_seq_one_letter_code
_entity_poly.pdbx_strand_id
1 'polypeptide(L)'
;MENKNQQNDNKYHQRSQAARKSTLVSVVVNLFLSTGQIIAGLFSGSQGLIADGIHSLSDLVADFVVLIANKKSRKPSDSDHHYGHWRYENGASLILGAILMVVGVGMLWSAVDKLLHPETIQSVHITALWVALTALIAKETLFRYMLAVAQRIQSSLLIANAWHARSDAASSVVVAVGIVGNLAGIAWLDPVAALLVGVLITRMGYTFAGDALHDLMDRSVDAQTQNAIRDTIAATGGVVGLHDLKTRKAGDLILVDVHIEVPGELSVRAGHTIALAVRENVLVRHEVLQVMIHIDPYEAPGGELAHA
;
A
#
# COMPACT_ATOMS: atom_id res chain seq x y z
N MET A 1 27.68 25.46 15.12
CA MET A 1 27.00 24.17 14.81
C MET A 1 25.58 24.13 15.35
N GLU A 2 25.30 24.65 16.54
CA GLU A 2 23.96 24.70 17.17
C GLU A 2 22.88 25.41 16.34
N ASN A 3 23.22 26.52 15.69
CA ASN A 3 22.26 27.30 14.89
C ASN A 3 21.80 26.60 13.60
N LYS A 4 22.63 25.70 13.02
CA LYS A 4 22.26 24.87 11.87
C LYS A 4 21.34 23.71 12.26
N ASN A 5 21.53 23.13 13.45
CA ASN A 5 20.69 22.04 13.95
C ASN A 5 19.29 22.57 14.30
N GLN A 6 19.18 23.71 14.96
CA GLN A 6 17.88 24.36 15.25
C GLN A 6 17.12 24.75 13.97
N GLN A 7 17.83 25.20 12.93
CA GLN A 7 17.23 25.56 11.65
C GLN A 7 16.72 24.31 10.89
N ASN A 8 17.44 23.18 10.97
CA ASN A 8 17.02 21.92 10.39
C ASN A 8 15.82 21.32 11.14
N ASP A 9 15.81 21.36 12.46
CA ASP A 9 14.68 20.87 13.28
C ASP A 9 13.40 21.68 13.02
N ASN A 10 13.50 23.01 12.94
CA ASN A 10 12.36 23.87 12.60
C ASN A 10 11.83 23.57 11.18
N LYS A 11 12.70 23.31 10.22
CA LYS A 11 12.32 22.95 8.85
C LYS A 11 11.63 21.58 8.81
N TYR A 12 12.10 20.64 9.62
CA TYR A 12 11.51 19.30 9.74
C TYR A 12 10.11 19.35 10.37
N HIS A 13 9.95 20.13 11.43
CA HIS A 13 8.65 20.36 12.07
C HIS A 13 7.64 21.04 11.14
N GLN A 14 8.05 22.05 10.38
CA GLN A 14 7.18 22.72 9.41
C GLN A 14 6.74 21.78 8.27
N ARG A 15 7.65 20.94 7.78
CA ARG A 15 7.34 19.92 6.75
C ARG A 15 6.33 18.90 7.27
N SER A 16 6.54 18.38 8.48
CA SER A 16 5.65 17.42 9.13
C SER A 16 4.26 18.00 9.37
N GLN A 17 4.16 19.26 9.84
CA GLN A 17 2.89 19.95 10.03
C GLN A 17 2.15 20.20 8.70
N ALA A 18 2.85 20.61 7.65
CA ALA A 18 2.26 20.82 6.33
C ALA A 18 1.72 19.50 5.72
N ALA A 19 2.49 18.41 5.85
CA ALA A 19 2.08 17.09 5.44
C ALA A 19 0.80 16.64 6.18
N ARG A 20 0.81 16.72 7.50
CA ARG A 20 -0.35 16.34 8.33
C ARG A 20 -1.59 17.19 8.02
N LYS A 21 -1.43 18.48 7.81
CA LYS A 21 -2.54 19.36 7.43
C LYS A 21 -3.12 19.01 6.06
N SER A 22 -2.26 18.74 5.07
CA SER A 22 -2.69 18.32 3.73
C SER A 22 -3.49 17.01 3.77
N THR A 23 -3.00 16.02 4.49
CA THR A 23 -3.69 14.74 4.68
C THR A 23 -5.03 14.90 5.40
N LEU A 24 -5.08 15.71 6.47
CA LEU A 24 -6.33 15.96 7.20
C LEU A 24 -7.38 16.65 6.31
N VAL A 25 -6.96 17.64 5.50
CA VAL A 25 -7.85 18.31 4.54
C VAL A 25 -8.38 17.30 3.53
N SER A 26 -7.53 16.42 2.99
CA SER A 26 -7.96 15.36 2.06
C SER A 26 -8.99 14.44 2.69
N VAL A 27 -8.74 13.94 3.90
CA VAL A 27 -9.68 13.06 4.64
C VAL A 27 -11.03 13.72 4.84
N VAL A 28 -11.05 14.96 5.32
CA VAL A 28 -12.31 15.68 5.59
C VAL A 28 -13.08 15.94 4.30
N VAL A 29 -12.41 16.42 3.26
CA VAL A 29 -13.05 16.68 1.96
C VAL A 29 -13.60 15.39 1.35
N ASN A 30 -12.83 14.30 1.32
CA ASN A 30 -13.28 13.03 0.77
C ASN A 30 -14.44 12.43 1.57
N LEU A 31 -14.46 12.57 2.89
CA LEU A 31 -15.57 12.11 3.73
C LEU A 31 -16.87 12.84 3.40
N PHE A 32 -16.82 14.16 3.27
CA PHE A 32 -18.02 14.95 2.91
C PHE A 32 -18.46 14.67 1.47
N LEU A 33 -17.54 14.56 0.53
CA LEU A 33 -17.85 14.26 -0.87
C LEU A 33 -18.47 12.87 -1.02
N SER A 34 -17.85 11.83 -0.45
CA SER A 34 -18.35 10.46 -0.55
C SER A 34 -19.74 10.31 0.08
N THR A 35 -19.92 10.86 1.28
CA THR A 35 -21.22 10.86 1.95
C THR A 35 -22.29 11.61 1.13
N GLY A 36 -21.96 12.79 0.63
CA GLY A 36 -22.85 13.57 -0.23
C GLY A 36 -23.21 12.87 -1.53
N GLN A 37 -22.23 12.21 -2.19
CA GLN A 37 -22.46 11.43 -3.40
C GLN A 37 -23.38 10.23 -3.17
N ILE A 38 -23.17 9.46 -2.08
CA ILE A 38 -24.03 8.32 -1.74
C ILE A 38 -25.46 8.79 -1.48
N ILE A 39 -25.65 9.81 -0.63
CA ILE A 39 -26.97 10.33 -0.32
C ILE A 39 -27.65 10.87 -1.58
N ALA A 40 -26.96 11.71 -2.35
CA ALA A 40 -27.52 12.27 -3.59
C ALA A 40 -27.83 11.18 -4.63
N GLY A 41 -26.97 10.16 -4.75
CA GLY A 41 -27.18 9.02 -5.63
C GLY A 41 -28.44 8.23 -5.29
N LEU A 42 -28.68 7.98 -3.99
CA LEU A 42 -29.89 7.30 -3.52
C LEU A 42 -31.17 8.10 -3.85
N PHE A 43 -31.15 9.41 -3.64
CA PHE A 43 -32.31 10.26 -3.92
C PHE A 43 -32.52 10.54 -5.42
N SER A 44 -31.47 10.58 -6.20
CA SER A 44 -31.53 10.88 -7.63
C SER A 44 -31.67 9.63 -8.53
N GLY A 45 -31.53 8.43 -7.96
CA GLY A 45 -31.59 7.16 -8.69
C GLY A 45 -30.33 6.84 -9.49
N SER A 46 -29.21 7.57 -9.31
CA SER A 46 -27.94 7.32 -10.02
C SER A 46 -27.11 6.25 -9.32
N GLN A 47 -26.95 5.11 -9.97
CA GLN A 47 -26.05 4.04 -9.51
C GLN A 47 -24.58 4.42 -9.64
N GLY A 48 -24.22 5.12 -10.70
CA GLY A 48 -22.87 5.60 -10.89
C GLY A 48 -22.41 6.52 -9.77
N LEU A 49 -23.30 7.44 -9.31
CA LEU A 49 -22.98 8.35 -8.22
C LEU A 49 -22.83 7.62 -6.87
N ILE A 50 -23.68 6.62 -6.59
CA ILE A 50 -23.53 5.75 -5.42
C ILE A 50 -22.20 5.01 -5.48
N ALA A 51 -21.87 4.45 -6.65
CA ALA A 51 -20.64 3.71 -6.89
C ALA A 51 -19.39 4.56 -6.62
N ASP A 52 -19.33 5.78 -7.16
CA ASP A 52 -18.21 6.70 -6.94
C ASP A 52 -18.08 7.13 -5.48
N GLY A 53 -19.20 7.35 -4.81
CA GLY A 53 -19.22 7.66 -3.37
C GLY A 53 -18.73 6.50 -2.51
N ILE A 54 -19.13 5.26 -2.81
CA ILE A 54 -18.66 4.06 -2.12
C ILE A 54 -17.17 3.84 -2.40
N HIS A 55 -16.70 4.04 -3.63
CA HIS A 55 -15.27 3.96 -3.97
C HIS A 55 -14.44 4.92 -3.13
N SER A 56 -14.78 6.21 -3.14
CA SER A 56 -14.07 7.22 -2.36
C SER A 56 -14.14 6.98 -0.84
N LEU A 57 -15.25 6.43 -0.33
CA LEU A 57 -15.36 6.04 1.08
C LEU A 57 -14.49 4.82 1.40
N SER A 58 -14.40 3.88 0.48
CA SER A 58 -13.57 2.67 0.63
C SER A 58 -12.08 3.02 0.72
N ASP A 59 -11.61 3.97 -0.09
CA ASP A 59 -10.23 4.45 -0.05
C ASP A 59 -9.92 5.12 1.30
N LEU A 60 -10.87 5.92 1.80
CA LEU A 60 -10.74 6.54 3.12
C LEU A 60 -10.68 5.51 4.26
N VAL A 61 -11.52 4.47 4.18
CA VAL A 61 -11.51 3.36 5.16
C VAL A 61 -10.21 2.58 5.06
N ALA A 62 -9.68 2.35 3.84
CA ALA A 62 -8.40 1.72 3.62
C ALA A 62 -7.27 2.48 4.32
N ASP A 63 -7.16 3.78 4.07
CA ASP A 63 -6.16 4.64 4.71
C ASP A 63 -6.24 4.57 6.24
N PHE A 64 -7.45 4.58 6.79
CA PHE A 64 -7.65 4.53 8.24
C PHE A 64 -7.27 3.17 8.84
N VAL A 65 -7.61 2.07 8.16
CA VAL A 65 -7.23 0.71 8.56
C VAL A 65 -5.72 0.55 8.55
N VAL A 66 -5.04 1.02 7.50
CA VAL A 66 -3.57 1.00 7.40
C VAL A 66 -2.93 1.80 8.53
N LEU A 67 -3.44 2.99 8.86
CA LEU A 67 -2.91 3.80 9.97
C LEU A 67 -3.05 3.09 11.34
N ILE A 68 -4.18 2.45 11.61
CA ILE A 68 -4.40 1.69 12.85
C ILE A 68 -3.49 0.47 12.89
N ALA A 69 -3.41 -0.27 11.79
CA ALA A 69 -2.58 -1.46 11.66
C ALA A 69 -1.11 -1.13 11.87
N ASN A 70 -0.60 -0.07 11.24
CA ASN A 70 0.77 0.43 11.39
C ASN A 70 1.09 0.82 12.84
N LYS A 71 0.12 1.41 13.57
CA LYS A 71 0.31 1.70 15.01
C LYS A 71 0.43 0.42 15.85
N LYS A 72 -0.34 -0.62 15.52
CA LYS A 72 -0.30 -1.91 16.23
C LYS A 72 0.91 -2.76 15.84
N SER A 73 1.32 -2.72 14.57
CA SER A 73 2.46 -3.48 14.06
C SER A 73 3.78 -3.10 14.74
N ARG A 74 3.91 -1.83 15.15
CA ARG A 74 5.11 -1.32 15.86
C ARG A 74 5.24 -1.78 17.31
N LYS A 75 4.29 -2.55 17.84
CA LYS A 75 4.44 -3.13 19.17
C LYS A 75 5.61 -4.13 19.14
N PRO A 76 6.57 -4.01 20.07
CA PRO A 76 7.72 -4.92 20.12
C PRO A 76 7.29 -6.36 20.41
N SER A 77 8.22 -7.30 20.26
CA SER A 77 8.01 -8.69 20.64
C SER A 77 7.59 -8.83 22.11
N ASP A 78 6.70 -9.77 22.37
CA ASP A 78 6.22 -10.15 23.70
C ASP A 78 6.21 -11.67 23.86
N SER A 79 5.68 -12.19 24.99
CA SER A 79 5.64 -13.64 25.28
C SER A 79 4.86 -14.45 24.23
N ASP A 80 3.89 -13.85 23.57
CA ASP A 80 3.00 -14.53 22.62
C ASP A 80 3.44 -14.34 21.15
N HIS A 81 4.21 -13.27 20.89
CA HIS A 81 4.67 -12.88 19.54
C HIS A 81 6.17 -12.57 19.56
N HIS A 82 7.01 -13.61 19.55
CA HIS A 82 8.48 -13.47 19.63
C HIS A 82 9.09 -12.70 18.44
N TYR A 83 8.48 -12.74 17.27
CA TYR A 83 8.91 -11.97 16.08
C TYR A 83 8.30 -10.57 16.02
N GLY A 84 7.57 -10.11 17.05
CA GLY A 84 6.87 -8.85 17.07
C GLY A 84 5.51 -8.92 16.36
N HIS A 85 4.92 -7.76 16.13
CA HIS A 85 3.54 -7.63 15.64
C HIS A 85 3.44 -7.13 14.20
N TRP A 86 4.52 -7.16 13.44
CA TRP A 86 4.60 -6.59 12.09
C TRP A 86 3.53 -7.11 11.12
N ARG A 87 3.11 -8.37 11.26
CA ARG A 87 2.09 -9.01 10.41
C ARG A 87 0.66 -8.51 10.64
N TYR A 88 0.43 -7.65 11.63
CA TYR A 88 -0.89 -7.00 11.81
C TYR A 88 -1.28 -6.17 10.58
N GLU A 89 -0.33 -5.57 9.88
CA GLU A 89 -0.57 -4.83 8.64
C GLU A 89 -1.11 -5.73 7.54
N ASN A 90 -0.47 -6.89 7.34
CA ASN A 90 -0.91 -7.86 6.35
C ASN A 90 -2.31 -8.42 6.69
N GLY A 91 -2.57 -8.73 7.97
CA GLY A 91 -3.90 -9.17 8.43
C GLY A 91 -4.98 -8.12 8.19
N ALA A 92 -4.70 -6.85 8.48
CA ALA A 92 -5.62 -5.74 8.25
C ALA A 92 -5.88 -5.53 6.75
N SER A 93 -4.84 -5.59 5.91
CA SER A 93 -4.96 -5.50 4.45
C SER A 93 -5.77 -6.66 3.85
N LEU A 94 -5.63 -7.87 4.39
CA LEU A 94 -6.43 -9.02 3.96
C LEU A 94 -7.93 -8.82 4.25
N ILE A 95 -8.26 -8.38 5.47
CA ILE A 95 -9.65 -8.09 5.86
C ILE A 95 -10.23 -6.97 4.98
N LEU A 96 -9.48 -5.90 4.80
CA LEU A 96 -9.88 -4.77 3.95
C LEU A 96 -10.13 -5.23 2.52
N GLY A 97 -9.19 -5.98 1.92
CA GLY A 97 -9.34 -6.52 0.58
C GLY A 97 -10.59 -7.40 0.43
N ALA A 98 -10.88 -8.24 1.43
CA ALA A 98 -12.10 -9.06 1.44
C ALA A 98 -13.38 -8.19 1.49
N ILE A 99 -13.42 -7.15 2.32
CA ILE A 99 -14.54 -6.21 2.39
C ILE A 99 -14.75 -5.51 1.05
N LEU A 100 -13.67 -5.00 0.43
CA LEU A 100 -13.73 -4.33 -0.88
C LEU A 100 -14.23 -5.27 -1.98
N MET A 101 -13.80 -6.54 -1.98
CA MET A 101 -14.32 -7.53 -2.93
C MET A 101 -15.83 -7.75 -2.75
N VAL A 102 -16.31 -7.91 -1.52
CA VAL A 102 -17.75 -8.09 -1.25
C VAL A 102 -18.54 -6.88 -1.74
N VAL A 103 -18.09 -5.68 -1.43
CA VAL A 103 -18.73 -4.42 -1.86
C VAL A 103 -18.71 -4.31 -3.38
N GLY A 104 -17.53 -4.51 -4.02
CA GLY A 104 -17.38 -4.43 -5.47
C GLY A 104 -18.27 -5.45 -6.21
N VAL A 105 -18.28 -6.71 -5.78
CA VAL A 105 -19.13 -7.75 -6.35
C VAL A 105 -20.62 -7.42 -6.18
N GLY A 106 -21.03 -6.89 -5.02
CA GLY A 106 -22.41 -6.43 -4.80
C GLY A 106 -22.80 -5.32 -5.77
N MET A 107 -21.90 -4.38 -6.04
CA MET A 107 -22.14 -3.32 -7.02
C MET A 107 -22.22 -3.85 -8.44
N LEU A 108 -21.32 -4.78 -8.82
CA LEU A 108 -21.37 -5.45 -10.12
C LEU A 108 -22.69 -6.17 -10.31
N TRP A 109 -23.11 -6.94 -9.31
CA TRP A 109 -24.41 -7.63 -9.33
C TRP A 109 -25.57 -6.65 -9.56
N SER A 110 -25.64 -5.57 -8.78
CA SER A 110 -26.68 -4.56 -8.91
C SER A 110 -26.69 -3.87 -10.28
N ALA A 111 -25.48 -3.58 -10.84
CA ALA A 111 -25.36 -2.95 -12.16
C ALA A 111 -25.79 -3.91 -13.28
N VAL A 112 -25.36 -5.17 -13.21
CA VAL A 112 -25.73 -6.20 -14.18
C VAL A 112 -27.23 -6.50 -14.14
N ASP A 113 -27.84 -6.62 -12.96
CA ASP A 113 -29.27 -6.83 -12.79
C ASP A 113 -30.09 -5.74 -13.48
N LYS A 114 -29.72 -4.46 -13.30
CA LYS A 114 -30.36 -3.33 -14.00
C LYS A 114 -30.16 -3.36 -15.53
N LEU A 115 -28.98 -3.78 -16.00
CA LEU A 115 -28.73 -3.90 -17.44
C LEU A 115 -29.53 -5.02 -18.09
N LEU A 116 -29.80 -6.11 -17.34
CA LEU A 116 -30.62 -7.23 -17.79
C LEU A 116 -32.13 -6.91 -17.74
N HIS A 117 -32.54 -5.98 -16.84
CA HIS A 117 -33.92 -5.54 -16.68
C HIS A 117 -34.04 -4.03 -16.94
N PRO A 118 -33.90 -3.58 -18.21
CA PRO A 118 -33.88 -2.17 -18.58
C PRO A 118 -35.11 -1.39 -18.13
N GLU A 119 -36.25 -2.08 -17.96
CA GLU A 119 -37.51 -1.50 -17.45
C GLU A 119 -37.41 -1.03 -16.00
N THR A 120 -36.42 -1.52 -15.25
CA THR A 120 -36.17 -1.08 -13.86
C THR A 120 -35.27 0.14 -13.75
N ILE A 121 -34.64 0.55 -14.87
CA ILE A 121 -33.76 1.71 -14.90
C ILE A 121 -34.61 2.97 -14.83
N GLN A 122 -34.48 3.69 -13.72
CA GLN A 122 -35.10 4.99 -13.56
C GLN A 122 -34.32 6.08 -14.28
N SER A 123 -35.02 7.11 -14.75
CA SER A 123 -34.35 8.32 -15.23
C SER A 123 -33.67 9.01 -14.04
N VAL A 124 -32.37 9.25 -14.18
CA VAL A 124 -31.58 9.94 -13.15
C VAL A 124 -32.02 11.40 -13.06
N HIS A 125 -32.23 11.90 -11.84
CA HIS A 125 -32.58 13.29 -11.66
C HIS A 125 -31.39 14.21 -11.90
N ILE A 126 -31.61 15.40 -12.47
CA ILE A 126 -30.57 16.40 -12.80
C ILE A 126 -29.67 16.79 -11.61
N THR A 127 -30.17 16.63 -10.38
CA THR A 127 -29.37 16.87 -9.17
C THR A 127 -28.13 15.97 -9.07
N ALA A 128 -28.20 14.74 -9.61
CA ALA A 128 -27.04 13.85 -9.65
C ALA A 128 -25.88 14.46 -10.45
N LEU A 129 -26.18 15.10 -11.59
CA LEU A 129 -25.16 15.76 -12.41
C LEU A 129 -24.49 16.91 -11.65
N TRP A 130 -25.25 17.74 -10.96
CA TRP A 130 -24.68 18.83 -10.17
C TRP A 130 -23.78 18.34 -9.04
N VAL A 131 -24.18 17.26 -8.37
CA VAL A 131 -23.36 16.65 -7.31
C VAL A 131 -22.10 16.01 -7.91
N ALA A 132 -22.21 15.27 -9.03
CA ALA A 132 -21.07 14.67 -9.71
C ALA A 132 -20.06 15.74 -10.19
N LEU A 133 -20.52 16.82 -10.79
CA LEU A 133 -19.66 17.93 -11.22
C LEU A 133 -19.01 18.63 -10.03
N THR A 134 -19.75 18.86 -8.95
CA THR A 134 -19.20 19.45 -7.72
C THR A 134 -18.12 18.55 -7.12
N ALA A 135 -18.36 17.24 -7.07
CA ALA A 135 -17.38 16.26 -6.59
C ALA A 135 -16.12 16.24 -7.48
N LEU A 136 -16.28 16.24 -8.80
CA LEU A 136 -15.18 16.27 -9.74
C LEU A 136 -14.31 17.54 -9.58
N ILE A 137 -14.94 18.71 -9.49
CA ILE A 137 -14.24 19.99 -9.28
C ILE A 137 -13.52 20.00 -7.94
N ALA A 138 -14.16 19.49 -6.88
CA ALA A 138 -13.57 19.41 -5.56
C ALA A 138 -12.37 18.44 -5.52
N LYS A 139 -12.48 17.26 -6.15
CA LYS A 139 -11.37 16.29 -6.27
C LYS A 139 -10.19 16.88 -7.06
N GLU A 140 -10.42 17.54 -8.19
CA GLU A 140 -9.35 18.19 -8.97
C GLU A 140 -8.70 19.34 -8.18
N THR A 141 -9.50 20.13 -7.45
CA THR A 141 -8.97 21.21 -6.59
C THR A 141 -8.14 20.64 -5.45
N LEU A 142 -8.61 19.57 -4.83
CA LEU A 142 -7.89 18.85 -3.78
C LEU A 142 -6.56 18.30 -4.29
N PHE A 143 -6.56 17.65 -5.44
CA PHE A 143 -5.34 17.19 -6.12
C PHE A 143 -4.33 18.32 -6.28
N ARG A 144 -4.74 19.44 -6.85
CA ARG A 144 -3.85 20.60 -7.08
C ARG A 144 -3.29 21.15 -5.77
N TYR A 145 -4.12 21.26 -4.74
CA TYR A 145 -3.69 21.66 -3.40
C TYR A 145 -2.67 20.69 -2.80
N MET A 146 -2.97 19.38 -2.84
CA MET A 146 -2.05 18.34 -2.33
C MET A 146 -0.72 18.35 -3.08
N LEU A 147 -0.75 18.44 -4.42
CA LEU A 147 0.45 18.47 -5.25
C LEU A 147 1.31 19.71 -4.94
N ALA A 148 0.70 20.89 -4.81
CA ALA A 148 1.42 22.12 -4.47
C ALA A 148 2.10 22.03 -3.09
N VAL A 149 1.42 21.47 -2.08
CA VAL A 149 2.02 21.21 -0.76
C VAL A 149 3.16 20.21 -0.86
N ALA A 150 2.95 19.09 -1.55
CA ALA A 150 3.93 18.01 -1.71
C ALA A 150 5.21 18.49 -2.41
N GLN A 151 5.07 19.30 -3.47
CA GLN A 151 6.20 19.91 -4.19
C GLN A 151 6.95 20.91 -3.31
N ARG A 152 6.23 21.75 -2.55
CA ARG A 152 6.84 22.74 -1.65
C ARG A 152 7.70 22.08 -0.56
N ILE A 153 7.27 20.94 -0.03
CA ILE A 153 8.02 20.21 0.98
C ILE A 153 8.96 19.13 0.40
N GLN A 154 8.98 18.99 -0.95
CA GLN A 154 9.81 18.02 -1.67
C GLN A 154 9.64 16.57 -1.16
N SER A 155 8.40 16.14 -0.94
CA SER A 155 8.07 14.79 -0.49
C SER A 155 7.58 13.94 -1.66
N SER A 156 8.38 12.96 -2.09
CA SER A 156 8.01 12.02 -3.15
C SER A 156 6.76 11.20 -2.79
N LEU A 157 6.63 10.80 -1.53
CA LEU A 157 5.47 10.08 -1.01
C LEU A 157 4.19 10.90 -1.17
N LEU A 158 4.20 12.18 -0.78
CA LEU A 158 3.02 13.05 -0.91
C LEU A 158 2.72 13.41 -2.36
N ILE A 159 3.73 13.48 -3.23
CA ILE A 159 3.53 13.63 -4.68
C ILE A 159 2.80 12.40 -5.23
N ALA A 160 3.25 11.18 -4.87
CA ALA A 160 2.59 9.94 -5.29
C ALA A 160 1.13 9.89 -4.78
N ASN A 161 0.89 10.26 -3.53
CA ASN A 161 -0.46 10.31 -2.95
C ASN A 161 -1.36 11.34 -3.66
N ALA A 162 -0.82 12.50 -4.06
CA ALA A 162 -1.59 13.47 -4.85
C ALA A 162 -1.98 12.89 -6.23
N TRP A 163 -1.06 12.20 -6.91
CA TRP A 163 -1.37 11.54 -8.19
C TRP A 163 -2.38 10.41 -8.05
N HIS A 164 -2.37 9.68 -6.93
CA HIS A 164 -3.41 8.70 -6.61
C HIS A 164 -4.78 9.37 -6.51
N ALA A 165 -4.92 10.44 -5.75
CA ALA A 165 -6.16 11.22 -5.65
C ALA A 165 -6.65 11.75 -7.01
N ARG A 166 -5.75 12.03 -7.97
CA ARG A 166 -6.13 12.37 -9.34
C ARG A 166 -6.67 11.18 -10.12
N SER A 167 -6.11 9.98 -9.91
CA SER A 167 -6.65 8.75 -10.52
C SER A 167 -8.08 8.49 -10.05
N ASP A 168 -8.38 8.76 -8.78
CA ASP A 168 -9.74 8.64 -8.22
C ASP A 168 -10.71 9.68 -8.82
N ALA A 169 -10.21 10.86 -9.18
CA ALA A 169 -11.00 11.84 -9.93
C ALA A 169 -11.37 11.35 -11.33
N ALA A 170 -10.56 10.48 -11.95
CA ALA A 170 -10.88 9.91 -13.27
C ALA A 170 -12.10 8.99 -13.22
N SER A 171 -12.31 8.23 -12.13
CA SER A 171 -13.54 7.43 -11.93
C SER A 171 -14.78 8.31 -11.89
N SER A 172 -14.69 9.46 -11.23
CA SER A 172 -15.79 10.45 -11.16
C SER A 172 -16.13 11.05 -12.53
N VAL A 173 -15.15 11.17 -13.47
CA VAL A 173 -15.43 11.57 -14.85
C VAL A 173 -16.30 10.54 -15.55
N VAL A 174 -15.96 9.24 -15.39
CA VAL A 174 -16.75 8.13 -15.99
C VAL A 174 -18.20 8.20 -15.50
N VAL A 175 -18.39 8.42 -14.21
CA VAL A 175 -19.72 8.54 -13.59
C VAL A 175 -20.47 9.76 -14.12
N ALA A 176 -19.81 10.92 -14.21
CA ALA A 176 -20.43 12.12 -14.75
C ALA A 176 -20.89 11.92 -16.22
N VAL A 177 -20.07 11.24 -17.04
CA VAL A 177 -20.44 10.87 -18.42
C VAL A 177 -21.63 9.92 -18.43
N GLY A 178 -21.68 8.91 -17.55
CA GLY A 178 -22.80 8.00 -17.37
C GLY A 178 -24.11 8.74 -17.05
N ILE A 179 -24.07 9.69 -16.12
CA ILE A 179 -25.20 10.52 -15.73
C ILE A 179 -25.67 11.41 -16.89
N VAL A 180 -24.76 12.07 -17.58
CA VAL A 180 -25.08 12.90 -18.76
C VAL A 180 -25.76 12.06 -19.84
N GLY A 181 -25.24 10.86 -20.11
CA GLY A 181 -25.84 9.95 -21.07
C GLY A 181 -27.24 9.51 -20.67
N ASN A 182 -27.47 9.19 -19.41
CA ASN A 182 -28.80 8.85 -18.90
C ASN A 182 -29.77 10.02 -19.07
N LEU A 183 -29.37 11.25 -18.73
CA LEU A 183 -30.16 12.45 -18.94
C LEU A 183 -30.45 12.77 -20.42
N ALA A 184 -29.55 12.34 -21.31
CA ALA A 184 -29.74 12.47 -22.77
C ALA A 184 -30.65 11.38 -23.36
N GLY A 185 -31.23 10.49 -22.52
CA GLY A 185 -32.15 9.43 -22.95
C GLY A 185 -31.48 8.06 -23.13
N ILE A 186 -30.18 7.94 -22.87
CA ILE A 186 -29.46 6.66 -22.94
C ILE A 186 -29.35 6.09 -21.51
N ALA A 187 -30.48 5.56 -21.01
CA ALA A 187 -30.67 5.19 -19.60
C ALA A 187 -29.64 4.21 -19.06
N TRP A 188 -29.12 3.30 -19.90
CA TRP A 188 -28.16 2.26 -19.51
C TRP A 188 -26.74 2.78 -19.23
N LEU A 189 -26.40 4.04 -19.58
CA LEU A 189 -25.05 4.56 -19.38
C LEU A 189 -24.70 4.76 -17.90
N ASP A 190 -25.65 5.12 -17.04
CA ASP A 190 -25.40 5.23 -15.60
C ASP A 190 -25.10 3.87 -14.93
N PRO A 191 -25.90 2.79 -15.17
CA PRO A 191 -25.52 1.44 -14.72
C PRO A 191 -24.17 0.95 -15.28
N VAL A 192 -23.82 1.29 -16.52
CA VAL A 192 -22.52 0.93 -17.10
C VAL A 192 -21.39 1.66 -16.38
N ALA A 193 -21.56 2.94 -16.05
CA ALA A 193 -20.56 3.66 -15.25
C ALA A 193 -20.40 3.00 -13.86
N ALA A 194 -21.51 2.62 -13.21
CA ALA A 194 -21.49 1.88 -11.93
C ALA A 194 -20.77 0.53 -12.06
N LEU A 195 -20.98 -0.20 -13.17
CA LEU A 195 -20.29 -1.46 -13.45
C LEU A 195 -18.79 -1.28 -13.58
N LEU A 196 -18.33 -0.24 -14.29
CA LEU A 196 -16.90 0.06 -14.43
C LEU A 196 -16.26 0.37 -13.08
N VAL A 197 -16.91 1.19 -12.25
CA VAL A 197 -16.43 1.50 -10.89
C VAL A 197 -16.43 0.23 -10.02
N GLY A 198 -17.47 -0.61 -10.11
CA GLY A 198 -17.54 -1.90 -9.41
C GLY A 198 -16.39 -2.85 -9.77
N VAL A 199 -15.99 -2.90 -11.06
CA VAL A 199 -14.81 -3.66 -11.52
C VAL A 199 -13.53 -3.12 -10.86
N LEU A 200 -13.37 -1.80 -10.82
CA LEU A 200 -12.19 -1.17 -10.20
C LEU A 200 -12.07 -1.51 -8.71
N ILE A 201 -13.18 -1.40 -7.96
CA ILE A 201 -13.21 -1.73 -6.53
C ILE A 201 -12.92 -3.23 -6.31
N THR A 202 -13.55 -4.11 -7.09
CA THR A 202 -13.33 -5.56 -6.98
C THR A 202 -11.87 -5.91 -7.26
N ARG A 203 -11.28 -5.33 -8.30
CA ARG A 203 -9.87 -5.53 -8.65
C ARG A 203 -8.95 -5.04 -7.53
N MET A 204 -9.21 -3.86 -6.96
CA MET A 204 -8.45 -3.31 -5.85
C MET A 204 -8.52 -4.25 -4.62
N GLY A 205 -9.72 -4.71 -4.27
CA GLY A 205 -9.92 -5.68 -3.18
C GLY A 205 -9.16 -6.98 -3.41
N TYR A 206 -9.21 -7.53 -4.65
CA TYR A 206 -8.47 -8.72 -5.02
C TYR A 206 -6.96 -8.54 -4.90
N THR A 207 -6.43 -7.40 -5.34
CA THR A 207 -5.00 -7.07 -5.22
C THR A 207 -4.59 -6.99 -3.77
N PHE A 208 -5.32 -6.24 -2.93
CA PHE A 208 -5.00 -6.10 -1.49
C PHE A 208 -5.07 -7.43 -0.75
N ALA A 209 -6.12 -8.22 -0.97
CA ALA A 209 -6.26 -9.52 -0.34
C ALA A 209 -5.19 -10.50 -0.82
N GLY A 210 -4.90 -10.53 -2.12
CA GLY A 210 -3.89 -11.39 -2.72
C GLY A 210 -2.49 -11.07 -2.22
N ASP A 211 -2.10 -9.81 -2.26
CA ASP A 211 -0.78 -9.36 -1.77
C ASP A 211 -0.61 -9.67 -0.28
N ALA A 212 -1.62 -9.34 0.53
CA ALA A 212 -1.59 -9.63 1.97
C ALA A 212 -1.50 -11.13 2.26
N LEU A 213 -2.24 -11.96 1.51
CA LEU A 213 -2.19 -13.41 1.66
C LEU A 213 -0.81 -13.97 1.28
N HIS A 214 -0.24 -13.51 0.16
CA HIS A 214 1.12 -13.91 -0.26
C HIS A 214 2.16 -13.49 0.79
N ASP A 215 2.06 -12.29 1.35
CA ASP A 215 2.99 -11.83 2.39
C ASP A 215 2.84 -12.62 3.70
N LEU A 216 1.60 -13.02 4.06
CA LEU A 216 1.35 -13.91 5.21
C LEU A 216 1.93 -15.33 5.00
N MET A 217 2.03 -15.77 3.73
CA MET A 217 2.66 -17.03 3.33
C MET A 217 4.18 -16.90 3.07
N ASP A 218 4.84 -15.91 3.69
CA ASP A 218 6.28 -15.71 3.59
C ASP A 218 6.78 -15.41 2.15
N ARG A 219 6.06 -14.59 1.38
CA ARG A 219 6.50 -14.14 0.06
C ARG A 219 7.88 -13.51 0.14
N SER A 220 8.79 -13.93 -0.75
CA SER A 220 10.11 -13.30 -0.88
C SER A 220 9.99 -11.85 -1.36
N VAL A 221 11.05 -11.08 -1.13
CA VAL A 221 11.21 -9.76 -1.77
C VAL A 221 11.42 -9.91 -3.28
N ASP A 222 11.32 -8.80 -4.01
CA ASP A 222 11.62 -8.80 -5.44
C ASP A 222 13.09 -9.15 -5.73
N ALA A 223 13.36 -9.62 -6.94
CA ALA A 223 14.68 -10.10 -7.34
C ALA A 223 15.78 -9.00 -7.26
N GLN A 224 15.43 -7.75 -7.48
CA GLN A 224 16.39 -6.64 -7.39
C GLN A 224 16.83 -6.43 -5.93
N THR A 225 15.90 -6.38 -5.00
CA THR A 225 16.15 -6.26 -3.56
C THR A 225 16.93 -7.47 -3.05
N GLN A 226 16.54 -8.70 -3.46
CA GLN A 226 17.25 -9.92 -3.06
C GLN A 226 18.70 -9.93 -3.55
N ASN A 227 18.96 -9.53 -4.79
CA ASN A 227 20.31 -9.43 -5.34
C ASN A 227 21.14 -8.35 -4.61
N ALA A 228 20.56 -7.18 -4.31
CA ALA A 228 21.24 -6.13 -3.56
C ALA A 228 21.65 -6.59 -2.16
N ILE A 229 20.81 -7.37 -1.47
CA ILE A 229 21.13 -7.98 -0.17
C ILE A 229 22.26 -9.00 -0.36
N ARG A 230 22.18 -9.88 -1.36
CA ARG A 230 23.20 -10.87 -1.71
C ARG A 230 24.56 -10.22 -1.93
N ASP A 231 24.61 -9.17 -2.74
CA ASP A 231 25.84 -8.43 -3.07
C ASP A 231 26.45 -7.77 -1.83
N THR A 232 25.60 -7.24 -0.93
CA THR A 232 26.03 -6.65 0.34
C THR A 232 26.68 -7.71 1.25
N ILE A 233 26.11 -8.92 1.31
CA ILE A 233 26.66 -10.04 2.09
C ILE A 233 27.98 -10.49 1.49
N ALA A 234 28.01 -10.74 0.19
CA ALA A 234 29.21 -11.20 -0.53
C ALA A 234 30.37 -10.20 -0.45
N ALA A 235 30.09 -8.90 -0.42
CA ALA A 235 31.10 -7.86 -0.30
C ALA A 235 31.66 -7.69 1.13
N THR A 236 31.12 -8.40 2.13
CA THR A 236 31.60 -8.31 3.51
C THR A 236 32.89 -9.12 3.69
N GLY A 237 33.91 -8.47 4.25
CA GLY A 237 35.23 -9.09 4.44
C GLY A 237 35.15 -10.34 5.30
N GLY A 238 35.79 -11.42 4.82
CA GLY A 238 35.83 -12.73 5.47
C GLY A 238 34.74 -13.71 5.00
N VAL A 239 33.78 -13.26 4.20
CA VAL A 239 32.80 -14.12 3.52
C VAL A 239 33.48 -14.68 2.25
N VAL A 240 33.54 -16.00 2.11
CA VAL A 240 34.07 -16.70 0.94
C VAL A 240 32.96 -17.01 -0.06
N GLY A 241 31.80 -17.42 0.46
CA GLY A 241 30.61 -17.75 -0.33
C GLY A 241 29.33 -17.54 0.48
N LEU A 242 28.22 -17.67 -0.19
CA LEU A 242 26.90 -17.69 0.46
C LEU A 242 25.92 -18.54 -0.35
N HIS A 243 25.06 -19.24 0.38
CA HIS A 243 23.97 -20.02 -0.21
C HIS A 243 22.70 -19.93 0.67
N ASP A 244 21.61 -20.56 0.22
CA ASP A 244 20.33 -20.60 0.94
C ASP A 244 19.81 -19.23 1.42
N LEU A 245 20.08 -18.17 0.62
CA LEU A 245 19.53 -16.86 0.91
C LEU A 245 18.00 -16.89 0.76
N LYS A 246 17.30 -16.81 1.88
CA LYS A 246 15.85 -16.73 1.98
C LYS A 246 15.45 -15.36 2.54
N THR A 247 14.44 -14.77 1.93
CA THR A 247 13.91 -13.49 2.39
C THR A 247 12.39 -13.63 2.55
N ARG A 248 11.81 -12.88 3.47
CA ARG A 248 10.36 -12.80 3.64
C ARG A 248 9.97 -11.42 4.14
N LYS A 249 8.75 -10.99 3.80
CA LYS A 249 8.19 -9.73 4.26
C LYS A 249 7.52 -9.87 5.62
N ALA A 250 7.68 -8.86 6.45
CA ALA A 250 6.98 -8.69 7.72
C ALA A 250 6.48 -7.23 7.81
N GLY A 251 5.29 -6.95 7.28
CA GLY A 251 4.85 -5.60 6.95
C GLY A 251 5.76 -4.98 5.89
N ASP A 252 6.22 -3.76 6.11
CA ASP A 252 7.14 -3.05 5.21
C ASP A 252 8.61 -3.47 5.38
N LEU A 253 8.93 -4.31 6.39
CA LEU A 253 10.28 -4.73 6.70
C LEU A 253 10.58 -6.13 6.17
N ILE A 254 11.88 -6.44 6.06
CA ILE A 254 12.38 -7.70 5.50
C ILE A 254 13.03 -8.53 6.60
N LEU A 255 12.76 -9.83 6.63
CA LEU A 255 13.49 -10.82 7.38
C LEU A 255 14.38 -11.59 6.42
N VAL A 256 15.65 -11.79 6.81
CA VAL A 256 16.66 -12.46 5.99
C VAL A 256 17.22 -13.65 6.76
N ASP A 257 17.21 -14.82 6.12
CA ASP A 257 17.90 -16.02 6.56
C ASP A 257 18.96 -16.37 5.49
N VAL A 258 20.21 -16.61 5.91
CA VAL A 258 21.31 -16.87 4.96
C VAL A 258 22.37 -17.78 5.58
N HIS A 259 22.95 -18.63 4.77
CA HIS A 259 24.15 -19.37 5.06
C HIS A 259 25.35 -18.64 4.44
N ILE A 260 26.36 -18.36 5.24
CA ILE A 260 27.64 -17.79 4.78
C ILE A 260 28.74 -18.79 4.96
N GLU A 261 29.62 -18.89 3.97
CA GLU A 261 30.81 -19.70 4.02
C GLU A 261 32.01 -18.86 4.47
N VAL A 262 32.74 -19.36 5.46
CA VAL A 262 33.96 -18.73 5.97
C VAL A 262 35.12 -19.75 5.97
N PRO A 263 36.39 -19.33 5.96
CA PRO A 263 37.52 -20.30 6.02
C PRO A 263 37.36 -21.26 7.21
N GLY A 264 37.50 -22.58 6.94
CA GLY A 264 37.19 -23.64 7.91
C GLY A 264 38.12 -23.65 9.13
N GLU A 265 39.35 -23.08 9.03
CA GLU A 265 40.29 -23.02 10.14
C GLU A 265 39.98 -21.90 11.15
N LEU A 266 38.96 -21.07 10.89
CA LEU A 266 38.62 -19.97 11.80
C LEU A 266 38.05 -20.52 13.13
N SER A 267 38.43 -19.87 14.22
CA SER A 267 37.74 -20.12 15.48
C SER A 267 36.27 -19.66 15.40
N VAL A 268 35.40 -20.32 16.18
CA VAL A 268 33.97 -19.89 16.30
C VAL A 268 33.85 -18.39 16.61
N ARG A 269 34.77 -17.83 17.41
CA ARG A 269 34.81 -16.39 17.72
C ARG A 269 35.07 -15.55 16.48
N ALA A 270 36.01 -15.94 15.65
CA ALA A 270 36.33 -15.20 14.42
C ALA A 270 35.21 -15.29 13.39
N GLY A 271 34.62 -16.48 13.18
CA GLY A 271 33.46 -16.65 12.33
C GLY A 271 32.25 -15.84 12.81
N HIS A 272 31.98 -15.81 14.12
CA HIS A 272 30.93 -14.96 14.70
C HIS A 272 31.16 -13.47 14.45
N THR A 273 32.43 -13.00 14.49
CA THR A 273 32.74 -11.60 14.20
C THR A 273 32.39 -11.24 12.73
N ILE A 274 32.66 -12.15 11.79
CA ILE A 274 32.28 -11.99 10.37
C ILE A 274 30.75 -11.92 10.26
N ALA A 275 30.02 -12.83 10.90
CA ALA A 275 28.56 -12.82 10.89
C ALA A 275 27.97 -11.52 11.46
N LEU A 276 28.54 -10.97 12.53
CA LEU A 276 28.13 -9.66 13.07
C LEU A 276 28.35 -8.53 12.04
N ALA A 277 29.49 -8.55 11.32
CA ALA A 277 29.78 -7.57 10.28
C ALA A 277 28.79 -7.68 9.10
N VAL A 278 28.46 -8.89 8.66
CA VAL A 278 27.41 -9.14 7.66
C VAL A 278 26.08 -8.57 8.12
N ARG A 279 25.66 -8.91 9.34
CA ARG A 279 24.41 -8.42 9.92
C ARG A 279 24.34 -6.91 9.94
N GLU A 280 25.40 -6.25 10.40
CA GLU A 280 25.47 -4.79 10.48
C GLU A 280 25.41 -4.15 9.10
N ASN A 281 26.16 -4.65 8.13
CA ASN A 281 26.18 -4.15 6.76
C ASN A 281 24.80 -4.25 6.09
N VAL A 282 24.09 -5.35 6.30
CA VAL A 282 22.73 -5.55 5.74
C VAL A 282 21.73 -4.63 6.43
N LEU A 283 21.74 -4.54 7.76
CA LEU A 283 20.81 -3.67 8.51
C LEU A 283 20.98 -2.18 8.20
N VAL A 284 22.22 -1.73 7.94
CA VAL A 284 22.49 -0.31 7.64
C VAL A 284 22.10 0.06 6.21
N ARG A 285 22.24 -0.88 5.26
CA ARG A 285 22.06 -0.58 3.81
C ARG A 285 20.68 -0.91 3.27
N HIS A 286 19.91 -1.75 3.98
CA HIS A 286 18.62 -2.25 3.53
C HIS A 286 17.56 -2.10 4.63
N GLU A 287 16.29 -2.03 4.26
CA GLU A 287 15.14 -1.99 5.18
C GLU A 287 14.86 -3.39 5.77
N VAL A 288 15.86 -3.95 6.44
CA VAL A 288 15.82 -5.29 7.03
C VAL A 288 15.60 -5.18 8.54
N LEU A 289 14.64 -5.94 9.04
CA LEU A 289 14.32 -6.01 10.48
C LEU A 289 15.33 -6.89 11.22
N GLN A 290 15.66 -8.02 10.62
CA GLN A 290 16.53 -9.03 11.24
C GLN A 290 17.25 -9.85 10.17
N VAL A 291 18.50 -10.22 10.47
CA VAL A 291 19.29 -11.18 9.69
C VAL A 291 19.63 -12.35 10.58
N MET A 292 19.21 -13.55 10.20
CA MET A 292 19.65 -14.81 10.78
C MET A 292 20.75 -15.40 9.90
N ILE A 293 21.90 -15.68 10.49
CA ILE A 293 23.07 -16.13 9.76
C ILE A 293 23.49 -17.49 10.30
N HIS A 294 23.53 -18.49 9.42
CA HIS A 294 24.23 -19.73 9.64
C HIS A 294 25.65 -19.61 9.08
N ILE A 295 26.62 -20.15 9.79
CA ILE A 295 28.04 -20.10 9.39
C ILE A 295 28.46 -21.52 9.02
N ASP A 296 28.86 -21.69 7.77
CA ASP A 296 29.39 -22.95 7.25
C ASP A 296 30.90 -22.83 7.00
N PRO A 297 31.70 -23.90 7.30
CA PRO A 297 33.08 -23.90 6.96
C PRO A 297 33.24 -24.07 5.46
N TYR A 298 34.01 -23.18 4.82
CA TYR A 298 34.44 -23.36 3.42
C TYR A 298 35.54 -24.38 3.35
N GLU A 299 35.30 -25.49 2.65
CA GLU A 299 36.31 -26.48 2.32
C GLU A 299 36.76 -26.28 0.87
N ALA A 300 38.04 -25.96 0.66
CA ALA A 300 38.60 -25.86 -0.67
C ALA A 300 38.46 -27.21 -1.41
N PRO A 301 38.11 -27.22 -2.72
CA PRO A 301 38.03 -28.45 -3.48
C PRO A 301 39.39 -29.22 -3.42
N GLY A 302 39.45 -30.31 -2.69
CA GLY A 302 40.67 -31.14 -2.49
C GLY A 302 41.08 -31.33 -1.04
N GLY A 303 40.43 -30.78 -0.05
CA GLY A 303 40.62 -31.08 1.38
C GLY A 303 39.89 -32.38 1.74
N GLU A 304 40.59 -33.51 1.77
CA GLU A 304 40.10 -34.75 2.37
C GLU A 304 39.80 -34.49 3.87
N LEU A 305 38.56 -34.74 4.30
CA LEU A 305 38.23 -34.82 5.70
C LEU A 305 39.11 -35.91 6.34
N ALA A 306 40.15 -35.53 7.07
CA ALA A 306 40.79 -36.42 8.03
C ALA A 306 39.77 -36.67 9.16
N HIS A 307 38.89 -37.66 8.96
CA HIS A 307 38.10 -38.22 10.05
C HIS A 307 39.03 -38.99 10.97
N ALA A 308 39.39 -38.41 12.10
CA ALA A 308 39.93 -39.12 13.25
C ALA A 308 38.85 -39.27 14.31
#